data_4674b92b80eb0c34fca0c9559bea97cc
#
_entry.id   4674b92b80eb0c34fca0c9559bea97cc
#
_cell.length_a   1.000
_cell.length_b   1.000
_cell.length_c   1.000
_cell.angle_alpha   90.00
_cell.angle_beta   90.00
_cell.angle_gamma   90.00
#
_symmetry.space_group_name_H-M   'P 1'
#
loop_
_entity.id
_entity.type
_entity.pdbx_description
1 polymer ?
#
loop_
_entity_poly.entity_id
_entity_poly.type
_entity_poly.pdbx_seq_one_letter_code
_entity_poly.pdbx_strand_id
1 'polypeptide(L)' 'MRKITMVQFGCGKMSTYTIRYALEKGVKVIGAFDIDESKIGMDISELIGSDKNLNVKVQDAKEFEKFLQTH' A
#
# COMPACT_ATOMS: atom_id res chain seq x y z
N MET A 1 -18.57 -13.96 -3.59
CA MET A 1 -17.99 -12.67 -4.00
C MET A 1 -16.48 -12.75 -4.02
N ARG A 2 -15.87 -12.30 -5.09
CA ARG A 2 -14.42 -12.34 -5.19
C ARG A 2 -13.78 -11.27 -4.34
N LYS A 3 -12.74 -11.64 -3.58
CA LYS A 3 -11.87 -10.69 -2.93
C LYS A 3 -10.92 -10.13 -3.97
N ILE A 4 -10.93 -8.82 -4.14
CA ILE A 4 -9.99 -8.14 -5.01
C ILE A 4 -8.87 -7.59 -4.14
N THR A 5 -7.63 -7.89 -4.51
CA THR A 5 -6.46 -7.37 -3.80
C THR A 5 -5.63 -6.49 -4.73
N MET A 6 -4.88 -5.56 -4.16
CA MET A 6 -4.00 -4.69 -4.95
C MET A 6 -2.69 -4.44 -4.23
N VAL A 7 -1.69 -4.09 -5.01
CA VAL A 7 -0.39 -3.62 -4.52
C VAL A 7 -0.21 -2.19 -5.03
N GLN A 8 0.15 -1.29 -4.12
CA GLN A 8 0.41 0.10 -4.48
C GLN A 8 1.90 0.28 -4.75
N PHE A 9 2.23 0.72 -5.94
CA PHE A 9 3.61 1.01 -6.34
C PHE A 9 3.78 2.51 -6.49
N GLY A 10 4.62 3.09 -5.66
CA GLY A 10 4.75 4.54 -5.55
C GLY A 10 3.74 5.10 -4.55
N CYS A 11 4.24 5.77 -3.51
CA CYS A 11 3.42 6.25 -2.40
C CYS A 11 3.43 7.78 -2.29
N GLY A 12 3.37 8.45 -3.43
CA GLY A 12 3.28 9.91 -3.49
C GLY A 12 1.84 10.40 -3.30
N LYS A 13 1.63 11.68 -3.60
CA LYS A 13 0.32 12.33 -3.41
C LYS A 13 -0.84 11.58 -4.05
N MET A 14 -0.63 11.06 -5.24
CA MET A 14 -1.69 10.37 -5.99
C MET A 14 -2.10 9.05 -5.34
N SER A 15 -1.18 8.42 -4.63
CA SER A 15 -1.47 7.14 -3.97
C SER A 15 -2.54 7.27 -2.90
N THR A 16 -2.64 8.44 -2.26
CA THR A 16 -3.65 8.70 -1.25
C THR A 16 -5.04 8.46 -1.82
N TYR A 17 -5.31 9.00 -3.00
CA TYR A 17 -6.62 8.86 -3.65
C TYR A 17 -6.86 7.44 -4.12
N THR A 18 -5.83 6.81 -4.69
CA THR A 18 -5.92 5.45 -5.18
C THR A 18 -6.24 4.47 -4.05
N ILE A 19 -5.52 4.59 -2.94
CA ILE A 19 -5.73 3.70 -1.78
C ILE A 19 -7.11 3.92 -1.16
N ARG A 20 -7.50 5.19 -0.97
CA ARG A 20 -8.83 5.51 -0.44
C ARG A 20 -9.95 4.96 -1.30
N TYR A 21 -9.83 5.13 -2.62
CA TYR A 21 -10.81 4.62 -3.56
C TYR A 21 -10.92 3.10 -3.47
N ALA A 22 -9.76 2.43 -3.42
CA ALA A 22 -9.73 0.97 -3.32
C ALA A 22 -10.44 0.49 -2.05
N LEU A 23 -10.15 1.12 -0.91
CA LEU A 23 -10.76 0.75 0.36
C LEU A 23 -12.27 0.96 0.34
N GLU A 24 -12.74 2.04 -0.27
CA GLU A 24 -14.17 2.31 -0.43
C GLU A 24 -14.88 1.23 -1.25
N LYS A 25 -14.18 0.66 -2.22
CA LYS A 25 -14.73 -0.37 -3.10
C LYS A 25 -14.55 -1.79 -2.54
N GLY A 26 -14.03 -1.91 -1.34
CA GLY A 26 -13.80 -3.21 -0.72
C GLY A 26 -12.57 -3.95 -1.24
N VAL A 27 -11.69 -3.25 -1.93
CA VAL A 27 -10.43 -3.80 -2.39
C VAL A 27 -9.43 -3.82 -1.24
N LYS A 28 -8.78 -4.95 -1.02
CA LYS A 28 -7.77 -5.07 0.03
C LYS A 28 -6.39 -4.72 -0.51
N VAL A 29 -5.73 -3.76 0.11
CA VAL A 29 -4.35 -3.43 -0.21
C VAL A 29 -3.44 -4.39 0.56
N ILE A 30 -2.67 -5.20 -0.15
CA ILE A 30 -1.82 -6.23 0.46
C ILE A 30 -0.34 -5.89 0.44
N GLY A 31 0.03 -4.83 -0.24
CA GLY A 31 1.41 -4.38 -0.27
C GLY A 31 1.54 -2.96 -0.77
N ALA A 32 2.60 -2.30 -0.35
CA ALA A 32 2.93 -0.96 -0.82
C ALA A 32 4.45 -0.83 -0.92
N PHE A 33 4.92 -0.24 -2.00
CA PHE A 33 6.35 -0.13 -2.30
C PHE A 33 6.70 1.27 -2.79
N ASP A 34 7.85 1.77 -2.39
CA ASP A 34 8.37 3.04 -2.85
C ASP A 34 9.89 3.01 -2.84
N ILE A 35 10.49 3.90 -3.61
CA ILE A 35 11.94 4.13 -3.59
C ILE A 35 12.31 5.24 -2.61
N ASP A 36 11.35 6.02 -2.16
CA ASP A 36 11.55 7.14 -1.24
C ASP A 36 11.71 6.63 0.19
N GLU A 37 12.93 6.76 0.73
CA GLU A 37 13.25 6.29 2.08
C GLU A 37 12.38 6.93 3.16
N SER A 38 11.90 8.15 2.93
CA SER A 38 11.05 8.84 3.91
C SER A 38 9.68 8.17 4.05
N LYS A 39 9.29 7.39 3.07
CA LYS A 39 8.01 6.68 3.06
C LYS A 39 8.13 5.24 3.56
N ILE A 40 9.29 4.64 3.37
CA ILE A 40 9.52 3.24 3.76
C ILE A 40 9.37 3.09 5.27
N GLY A 41 8.59 2.09 5.68
CA GLY A 41 8.31 1.83 7.08
C GLY A 41 7.03 2.47 7.59
N MET A 42 6.44 3.40 6.84
CA MET A 42 5.16 4.00 7.21
C MET A 42 4.02 3.03 6.91
N ASP A 43 3.02 3.00 7.79
CA ASP A 43 1.80 2.28 7.46
C ASP A 43 1.01 3.09 6.43
N ILE A 44 0.32 2.40 5.52
CA ILE A 44 -0.44 3.12 4.48
C ILE A 44 -1.56 3.98 5.06
N SER A 45 -2.01 3.69 6.29
CA SER A 45 -2.97 4.53 6.98
C SER A 45 -2.44 5.95 7.17
N GLU A 46 -1.15 6.11 7.40
CA GLU A 46 -0.53 7.43 7.54
C GLU A 46 -0.53 8.20 6.23
N LEU A 47 -0.41 7.48 5.11
CA LEU A 47 -0.44 8.11 3.79
C LEU A 47 -1.82 8.69 3.45
N ILE A 48 -2.87 8.06 3.93
CA ILE A 48 -4.24 8.47 3.62
C ILE A 48 -4.90 9.25 4.76
N GLY A 49 -4.17 9.50 5.85
CA GLY A 49 -4.69 10.23 6.99
C GLY A 49 -5.75 9.48 7.77
N SER A 50 -5.69 8.15 7.78
CA SER A 50 -6.63 7.32 8.52
C SER A 50 -6.15 7.11 9.96
N ASP A 51 -7.08 7.11 10.90
CA ASP A 51 -6.79 6.83 12.31
C ASP A 51 -6.57 5.33 12.56
N LYS A 52 -7.06 4.50 11.67
CA LYS A 52 -6.96 3.05 11.82
C LYS A 52 -5.69 2.54 11.16
N ASN A 53 -4.90 1.79 11.91
CA ASN A 53 -3.72 1.12 11.37
C ASN A 53 -4.18 -0.01 10.45
N LEU A 54 -3.68 -0.01 9.21
CA LEU A 54 -4.07 -1.00 8.22
C LEU A 54 -3.10 -2.19 8.16
N ASN A 55 -2.01 -2.12 8.94
CA ASN A 55 -0.98 -3.15 9.02
C ASN A 55 -0.31 -3.46 7.67
N VAL A 56 -0.27 -2.46 6.79
CA VAL A 56 0.44 -2.58 5.52
C VAL A 56 1.48 -1.47 5.48
N LYS A 57 2.73 -1.83 5.69
CA LYS A 57 3.82 -0.87 5.70
C LYS A 57 4.44 -0.73 4.33
N VAL A 58 4.84 0.48 4.00
CA VAL A 58 5.57 0.76 2.76
C VAL A 58 6.92 0.08 2.83
N GLN A 59 7.23 -0.72 1.80
CA GLN A 59 8.50 -1.42 1.70
C GLN A 59 9.34 -0.82 0.58
N ASP A 60 10.63 -1.09 0.62
CA ASP A 60 11.53 -0.69 -0.46
C ASP A 60 11.12 -1.40 -1.75
N ALA A 61 11.07 -0.64 -2.86
CA ALA A 61 10.69 -1.20 -4.15
C ALA A 61 11.59 -2.38 -4.56
N LYS A 62 12.80 -2.43 -4.05
CA LYS A 62 13.74 -3.55 -4.28
C LYS A 62 13.22 -4.87 -3.73
N GLU A 63 12.32 -4.82 -2.76
CA GLU A 63 11.76 -6.03 -2.15
C GLU A 63 10.56 -6.59 -2.90
N PHE A 64 10.14 -5.91 -3.95
CA PHE A 64 8.95 -6.30 -4.70
C PHE A 64 9.06 -7.70 -5.30
N GLU A 65 10.21 -8.04 -5.80
CA GLU A 65 10.46 -9.37 -6.38
C GLU A 65 10.25 -10.48 -5.35
N LYS A 66 10.77 -10.27 -4.15
CA LYS A 66 10.56 -11.20 -3.03
C LYS A 66 9.08 -11.33 -2.68
N PHE A 67 8.38 -10.20 -2.68
CA PHE A 67 6.95 -10.17 -2.42
C PHE A 67 6.19 -11.05 -3.41
N LEU A 68 6.52 -10.94 -4.69
CA LEU A 68 5.89 -11.75 -5.74
C LEU A 68 6.13 -13.24 -5.54
N GLN A 69 7.31 -13.62 -5.05
CA GLN A 69 7.65 -15.03 -4.82
C GLN A 69 6.85 -15.65 -3.67
N THR A 70 6.39 -14.84 -2.73
CA THR A 70 5.66 -15.32 -1.56
C THR A 70 4.15 -15.17 -1.68
N HIS A 71 3.70 -14.49 -2.69
CA HIS A 71 2.29 -14.22 -2.94
C HIS A 71 1.94 -14.59 -4.38
#